data_b1790da2114b1ad170c92d38d3362829
#
_entry.id   b1790da2114b1ad170c92d38d3362829
#
_cell.length_a   1.000
_cell.length_b   1.000
_cell.length_c   1.000
_cell.angle_alpha   90.00
_cell.angle_beta   90.00
_cell.angle_gamma   90.00
#
_symmetry.space_group_name_H-M   'P 1'
#
loop_
_entity.id
_entity.type
_entity.pdbx_description
1 polymer ?
#
loop_
_entity_poly.entity_id
_entity_poly.type
_entity_poly.pdbx_seq_one_letter_code
_entity_poly.pdbx_strand_id
1 'polypeptide(L)'
;NMQGAKSLGRKQITSCHWNIPTFEYRVNKEEGVYVLLEGELTVQDIDSTFCLAPGELLFVRRGSYVVSTKGKDSRILWIPLSAQFLQGFVQRFGALLSEVERCDEPVPGIIAFAATPLLAGCVKGLKELLVHEHPPMLACLKIEELLMLFAFSPQGPLLMSVLRQLSNRHVERLQLFMEKHYLNEWKLSDFSREFGMGLTTFKELFGSVYGVSPRAWISERRILYAHQLLLNSDMSIVDIAMEAGFSSQSYFTQSYRRRFGCTPSRSRQGKDECRAKNN
;
A
#
# COMPACT_ATOMS: atom_id res chain seq x y z
N ASN A 1 -4.12 -17.07 -9.47
CA ASN A 1 -5.48 -17.62 -9.45
C ASN A 1 -6.20 -17.16 -8.19
N MET A 2 -6.95 -16.07 -8.32
CA MET A 2 -7.91 -15.61 -7.30
C MET A 2 -9.08 -16.61 -7.26
N GLN A 3 -8.93 -17.72 -6.55
CA GLN A 3 -10.06 -18.58 -6.25
C GLN A 3 -10.70 -18.11 -4.96
N GLY A 4 -11.90 -17.54 -5.08
CA GLY A 4 -12.82 -17.32 -3.97
C GLY A 4 -12.95 -15.89 -3.43
N ALA A 5 -12.95 -14.87 -4.27
CA ALA A 5 -13.44 -13.57 -3.84
C ALA A 5 -14.99 -13.60 -3.81
N LYS A 6 -15.56 -13.81 -2.62
CA LYS A 6 -16.99 -13.51 -2.43
C LYS A 6 -17.13 -12.00 -2.25
N SER A 7 -17.56 -11.33 -3.28
CA SER A 7 -17.88 -9.90 -3.26
C SER A 7 -19.29 -9.70 -2.69
N LEU A 8 -19.38 -9.13 -1.51
CA LEU A 8 -20.62 -8.58 -0.96
C LEU A 8 -20.91 -7.22 -1.62
N GLY A 9 -22.12 -7.01 -2.07
CA GLY A 9 -22.61 -5.91 -2.90
C GLY A 9 -21.84 -4.58 -2.76
N ARG A 10 -21.22 -4.15 -3.89
CA ARG A 10 -20.27 -3.03 -3.99
C ARG A 10 -19.04 -3.20 -3.08
N LYS A 11 -18.20 -4.20 -3.37
CA LYS A 11 -16.76 -4.36 -3.05
C LYS A 11 -16.19 -3.56 -1.84
N GLN A 12 -16.87 -3.52 -0.71
CA GLN A 12 -16.42 -2.82 0.48
C GLN A 12 -15.47 -3.66 1.34
N ILE A 13 -15.59 -4.99 1.27
CA ILE A 13 -14.73 -5.91 2.02
C ILE A 13 -14.45 -7.11 1.13
N THR A 14 -13.19 -7.46 0.99
CA THR A 14 -12.75 -8.66 0.29
C THR A 14 -11.98 -9.58 1.21
N SER A 15 -12.21 -10.90 1.10
CA SER A 15 -11.43 -11.91 1.79
C SER A 15 -10.51 -12.62 0.79
N CYS A 16 -9.22 -12.72 1.12
CA CYS A 16 -8.23 -13.46 0.36
C CYS A 16 -7.75 -14.64 1.18
N HIS A 17 -7.62 -15.80 0.55
CA HIS A 17 -7.01 -16.99 1.15
C HIS A 17 -5.84 -17.44 0.29
N TRP A 18 -4.64 -17.43 0.86
CA TRP A 18 -3.41 -17.89 0.23
C TRP A 18 -2.89 -19.11 0.98
N ASN A 19 -2.92 -20.27 0.31
CA ASN A 19 -2.50 -21.55 0.87
C ASN A 19 -1.11 -22.01 0.40
N ILE A 20 -0.44 -21.17 -0.38
CA ILE A 20 0.93 -21.37 -0.86
C ILE A 20 1.76 -20.11 -0.60
N PRO A 21 3.10 -20.22 -0.54
CA PRO A 21 3.95 -19.03 -0.49
C PRO A 21 3.62 -18.09 -1.64
N THR A 22 3.36 -16.84 -1.30
CA THR A 22 2.94 -15.81 -2.26
C THR A 22 3.87 -14.62 -2.17
N PHE A 23 4.26 -14.11 -3.32
CA PHE A 23 4.90 -12.80 -3.46
C PHE A 23 4.12 -12.03 -4.52
N GLU A 24 3.56 -10.92 -4.15
CA GLU A 24 2.72 -10.12 -5.04
C GLU A 24 3.09 -8.64 -4.93
N TYR A 25 3.37 -8.02 -6.08
CA TYR A 25 3.44 -6.59 -6.20
C TYR A 25 2.04 -6.06 -6.45
N ARG A 26 1.56 -5.22 -5.54
CA ARG A 26 0.21 -4.65 -5.62
C ARG A 26 0.25 -3.15 -5.76
N VAL A 27 -0.56 -2.64 -6.69
CA VAL A 27 -0.85 -1.22 -6.82
C VAL A 27 -2.23 -0.97 -6.24
N ASN A 28 -2.28 -0.31 -5.10
CA ASN A 28 -3.52 0.11 -4.49
C ASN A 28 -3.92 1.50 -5.00
N LYS A 29 -5.00 1.57 -5.73
CA LYS A 29 -5.54 2.83 -6.26
C LYS A 29 -6.28 3.65 -5.21
N GLU A 30 -6.61 3.03 -4.09
CA GLU A 30 -7.31 3.61 -2.96
C GLU A 30 -6.55 3.29 -1.67
N GLU A 31 -6.77 4.09 -0.65
CA GLU A 31 -6.40 3.74 0.72
C GLU A 31 -7.13 2.46 1.12
N GLY A 32 -6.66 1.77 2.13
CA GLY A 32 -7.34 0.59 2.61
C GLY A 32 -6.74 0.00 3.88
N VAL A 33 -7.36 -1.04 4.37
CA VAL A 33 -6.93 -1.75 5.58
C VAL A 33 -6.72 -3.23 5.29
N TYR A 34 -5.55 -3.73 5.67
CA TYR A 34 -5.28 -5.16 5.77
C TYR A 34 -5.53 -5.64 7.20
N VAL A 35 -6.25 -6.73 7.32
CA VAL A 35 -6.42 -7.45 8.58
C VAL A 35 -5.98 -8.89 8.37
N LEU A 36 -5.00 -9.34 9.14
CA LEU A 36 -4.60 -10.74 9.11
C LEU A 36 -5.50 -11.53 10.08
N LEU A 37 -6.22 -12.49 9.53
CA LEU A 37 -7.11 -13.37 10.31
C LEU A 37 -6.40 -14.63 10.77
N GLU A 38 -5.63 -15.24 9.88
CA GLU A 38 -4.89 -16.47 10.11
C GLU A 38 -3.60 -16.46 9.30
N GLY A 39 -2.56 -17.15 9.77
CA GLY A 39 -1.30 -17.30 9.08
C GLY A 39 -0.35 -16.15 9.31
N GLU A 40 0.31 -15.71 8.25
CA GLU A 40 1.27 -14.60 8.28
C GLU A 40 1.12 -13.74 7.03
N LEU A 41 1.45 -12.47 7.17
CA LEU A 41 1.46 -11.51 6.07
C LEU A 41 2.59 -10.52 6.27
N THR A 42 3.39 -10.32 5.24
CA THR A 42 4.37 -9.24 5.19
C THR A 42 3.93 -8.22 4.14
N VAL A 43 3.85 -6.97 4.54
CA VAL A 43 3.55 -5.84 3.66
C VAL A 43 4.73 -4.88 3.71
N GLN A 44 5.24 -4.52 2.55
CA GLN A 44 6.44 -3.71 2.41
C GLN A 44 6.20 -2.58 1.43
N ASP A 45 6.63 -1.37 1.81
CA ASP A 45 6.82 -0.25 0.91
C ASP A 45 8.30 0.12 0.80
N ILE A 46 8.59 1.31 0.23
CA ILE A 46 9.96 1.80 0.04
C ILE A 46 10.72 1.98 1.36
N ASP A 47 10.04 2.34 2.45
CA ASP A 47 10.68 2.75 3.71
C ASP A 47 10.57 1.71 4.80
N SER A 48 9.57 0.84 4.74
CA SER A 48 9.21 -0.01 5.86
C SER A 48 8.70 -1.38 5.45
N THR A 49 8.91 -2.34 6.34
CA THR A 49 8.42 -3.71 6.23
C THR A 49 7.66 -4.05 7.50
N PHE A 50 6.42 -4.51 7.33
CA PHE A 50 5.57 -4.95 8.43
C PHE A 50 5.23 -6.42 8.28
N CYS A 51 5.56 -7.19 9.32
CA CYS A 51 5.13 -8.58 9.46
C CYS A 51 3.97 -8.60 10.43
N LEU A 52 2.77 -8.99 9.95
CA LEU A 52 1.59 -9.07 10.79
C LEU A 52 1.48 -10.42 11.46
N ALA A 53 1.06 -10.41 12.72
CA ALA A 53 0.50 -11.53 13.43
C ALA A 53 -1.04 -11.51 13.32
N PRO A 54 -1.73 -12.66 13.50
CA PRO A 54 -3.19 -12.70 13.48
C PRO A 54 -3.83 -11.69 14.44
N GLY A 55 -4.79 -10.92 13.95
CA GLY A 55 -5.48 -9.86 14.67
C GLY A 55 -4.87 -8.47 14.53
N GLU A 56 -3.66 -8.35 13.99
CA GLU A 56 -3.05 -7.06 13.72
C GLU A 56 -3.60 -6.45 12.41
N LEU A 57 -3.59 -5.11 12.35
CA LEU A 57 -4.16 -4.34 11.26
C LEU A 57 -3.14 -3.34 10.71
N LEU A 58 -3.19 -3.15 9.39
CA LEU A 58 -2.43 -2.10 8.72
C LEU A 58 -3.39 -1.19 7.95
N PHE A 59 -3.29 0.11 8.18
CA PHE A 59 -3.82 1.10 7.25
C PHE A 59 -2.74 1.37 6.20
N VAL A 60 -3.11 1.24 4.93
CA VAL A 60 -2.20 1.36 3.80
C VAL A 60 -2.69 2.47 2.89
N ARG A 61 -1.81 3.43 2.60
CA ARG A 61 -2.12 4.50 1.65
C ARG A 61 -2.15 3.96 0.23
N ARG A 62 -2.80 4.70 -0.69
CA ARG A 62 -2.68 4.37 -2.10
C ARG A 62 -1.21 4.39 -2.52
N GLY A 63 -0.82 3.50 -3.40
CA GLY A 63 0.55 3.33 -3.82
C GLY A 63 0.88 1.89 -4.11
N SER A 64 2.17 1.58 -4.14
CA SER A 64 2.67 0.25 -4.46
C SER A 64 3.30 -0.42 -3.29
N TYR A 65 2.96 -1.68 -3.14
CA TYR A 65 3.38 -2.51 -2.02
C TYR A 65 3.77 -3.89 -2.52
N VAL A 66 4.73 -4.49 -1.82
CA VAL A 66 4.99 -5.92 -1.92
C VAL A 66 4.28 -6.62 -0.78
N VAL A 67 3.45 -7.56 -1.14
CA VAL A 67 2.70 -8.39 -0.20
C VAL A 67 3.18 -9.82 -0.33
N SER A 68 3.59 -10.43 0.78
CA SER A 68 4.12 -11.78 0.75
C SER A 68 3.68 -12.61 1.95
N THR A 69 3.62 -13.92 1.72
CA THR A 69 3.39 -14.94 2.75
C THR A 69 4.44 -16.02 2.63
N LYS A 70 4.85 -16.61 3.74
CA LYS A 70 5.90 -17.66 3.78
C LYS A 70 5.32 -18.97 4.24
N GLY A 71 4.84 -19.80 3.29
CA GLY A 71 4.58 -21.21 3.52
C GLY A 71 3.46 -21.59 4.49
N LYS A 72 2.65 -20.63 4.94
CA LYS A 72 1.49 -20.87 5.80
C LYS A 72 0.22 -20.45 5.10
N ASP A 73 -0.84 -21.21 5.34
CA ASP A 73 -2.18 -20.77 4.96
C ASP A 73 -2.47 -19.41 5.62
N SER A 74 -2.77 -18.43 4.81
CA SER A 74 -3.04 -17.06 5.30
C SER A 74 -4.41 -16.62 4.84
N ARG A 75 -5.19 -16.10 5.79
CA ARG A 75 -6.51 -15.49 5.54
C ARG A 75 -6.45 -14.02 5.90
N ILE A 76 -6.80 -13.19 4.93
CA ILE A 76 -6.62 -11.74 4.99
C ILE A 76 -7.92 -11.07 4.59
N LEU A 77 -8.33 -10.06 5.36
CA LEU A 77 -9.35 -9.11 4.93
C LEU A 77 -8.65 -7.91 4.28
N TRP A 78 -9.15 -7.51 3.14
CA TRP A 78 -8.83 -6.24 2.52
C TRP A 78 -10.08 -5.37 2.50
N ILE A 79 -9.98 -4.19 3.06
CA ILE A 79 -11.06 -3.20 3.13
C ILE A 79 -10.62 -1.98 2.33
N PRO A 80 -11.04 -1.85 1.06
CA PRO A 80 -10.74 -0.66 0.28
C PRO A 80 -11.54 0.53 0.81
N LEU A 81 -10.88 1.68 0.90
CA LEU A 81 -11.46 2.93 1.39
C LEU A 81 -11.35 3.99 0.30
N SER A 82 -12.44 4.30 -0.37
CA SER A 82 -12.45 5.36 -1.38
C SER A 82 -12.20 6.73 -0.73
N ALA A 83 -11.60 7.65 -1.51
CA ALA A 83 -11.42 9.03 -1.07
C ALA A 83 -12.76 9.66 -0.68
N GLN A 84 -13.83 9.38 -1.44
CA GLN A 84 -15.17 9.86 -1.14
C GLN A 84 -15.69 9.33 0.20
N PHE A 85 -15.48 8.05 0.50
CA PHE A 85 -15.88 7.47 1.78
C PHE A 85 -15.13 8.12 2.95
N LEU A 86 -13.82 8.28 2.82
CA LEU A 86 -12.98 8.89 3.86
C LEU A 86 -13.31 10.36 4.06
N GLN A 87 -13.55 11.11 3.01
CA GLN A 87 -14.01 12.52 3.09
C GLN A 87 -15.36 12.62 3.77
N GLY A 88 -16.30 11.74 3.44
CA GLY A 88 -17.61 11.66 4.09
C GLY A 88 -17.51 11.35 5.59
N PHE A 89 -16.60 10.45 5.97
CA PHE A 89 -16.31 10.14 7.37
C PHE A 89 -15.78 11.37 8.12
N VAL A 90 -14.79 12.05 7.58
CA VAL A 90 -14.22 13.27 8.18
C VAL A 90 -15.28 14.37 8.27
N GLN A 91 -16.09 14.54 7.24
CA GLN A 91 -17.16 15.56 7.23
C GLN A 91 -18.21 15.28 8.30
N ARG A 92 -18.64 14.02 8.46
CA ARG A 92 -19.65 13.63 9.44
C ARG A 92 -19.16 13.73 10.87
N PHE A 93 -17.93 13.30 11.14
CA PHE A 93 -17.36 13.20 12.48
C PHE A 93 -16.28 14.28 12.78
N GLY A 94 -16.19 15.32 11.95
CA GLY A 94 -15.13 16.32 12.01
C GLY A 94 -14.99 17.00 13.36
N ALA A 95 -16.09 17.30 14.03
CA ALA A 95 -16.07 17.91 15.37
C ALA A 95 -15.40 16.99 16.40
N LEU A 96 -15.73 15.72 16.42
CA LEU A 96 -15.13 14.72 17.30
C LEU A 96 -13.67 14.46 16.92
N LEU A 97 -13.38 14.31 15.62
CA LEU A 97 -12.04 14.03 15.12
C LEU A 97 -11.08 15.21 15.32
N SER A 98 -11.58 16.42 15.51
CA SER A 98 -10.75 17.58 15.84
C SER A 98 -10.08 17.49 17.22
N GLU A 99 -10.55 16.61 18.08
CA GLU A 99 -9.93 16.32 19.39
C GLU A 99 -8.63 15.51 19.24
N VAL A 100 -8.43 14.84 18.10
CA VAL A 100 -7.20 14.09 17.85
C VAL A 100 -6.05 15.08 17.62
N GLU A 101 -4.97 14.89 18.36
CA GLU A 101 -3.77 15.70 18.27
C GLU A 101 -3.21 15.75 16.86
N ARG A 102 -2.69 16.91 16.46
CA ARG A 102 -2.02 17.06 15.17
C ARG A 102 -0.60 16.53 15.22
N CYS A 103 -0.23 15.84 14.16
CA CYS A 103 1.11 15.31 13.94
C CYS A 103 1.75 16.05 12.77
N ASP A 104 2.94 16.63 12.99
CA ASP A 104 3.72 17.33 11.96
C ASP A 104 4.75 16.42 11.29
N GLU A 105 4.82 15.14 11.68
CA GLU A 105 5.71 14.17 11.07
C GLU A 105 5.25 13.79 9.65
N PRO A 106 6.19 13.45 8.75
CA PRO A 106 5.85 12.89 7.46
C PRO A 106 4.97 11.65 7.61
N VAL A 107 3.90 11.59 6.84
CA VAL A 107 2.97 10.47 6.94
C VAL A 107 3.56 9.25 6.22
N PRO A 108 3.74 8.12 6.92
CA PRO A 108 4.24 6.90 6.28
C PRO A 108 3.19 6.30 5.32
N GLY A 109 3.65 5.43 4.42
CA GLY A 109 2.75 4.70 3.52
C GLY A 109 1.92 3.64 4.23
N ILE A 110 2.43 3.13 5.35
CA ILE A 110 1.81 2.09 6.15
C ILE A 110 1.75 2.55 7.61
N ILE A 111 0.57 2.42 8.22
CA ILE A 111 0.36 2.69 9.65
C ILE A 111 -0.12 1.40 10.30
N ALA A 112 0.66 0.89 11.26
CA ALA A 112 0.32 -0.33 11.99
C ALA A 112 -0.51 0.00 13.23
N PHE A 113 -1.57 -0.78 13.44
CA PHE A 113 -2.43 -0.69 14.62
C PHE A 113 -2.35 -1.99 15.41
N ALA A 114 -2.00 -1.88 16.68
CA ALA A 114 -1.96 -3.03 17.56
C ALA A 114 -3.36 -3.59 17.82
N ALA A 115 -3.44 -4.92 17.96
CA ALA A 115 -4.67 -5.58 18.35
C ALA A 115 -5.11 -5.11 19.75
N THR A 116 -6.36 -4.67 19.86
CA THR A 116 -7.01 -4.33 21.12
C THR A 116 -8.34 -5.08 21.22
N PRO A 117 -8.93 -5.23 22.41
CA PRO A 117 -10.24 -5.88 22.54
C PRO A 117 -11.34 -5.24 21.69
N LEU A 118 -11.37 -3.92 21.60
CA LEU A 118 -12.34 -3.20 20.77
C LEU A 118 -12.12 -3.43 19.28
N LEU A 119 -10.87 -3.40 18.82
CA LEU A 119 -10.53 -3.70 17.43
C LEU A 119 -10.83 -5.16 17.09
N ALA A 120 -10.52 -6.10 17.98
CA ALA A 120 -10.86 -7.52 17.79
C ALA A 120 -12.36 -7.73 17.67
N GLY A 121 -13.17 -7.05 18.49
CA GLY A 121 -14.65 -7.07 18.40
C GLY A 121 -15.17 -6.51 17.08
N CYS A 122 -14.61 -5.40 16.62
CA CYS A 122 -14.93 -4.80 15.33
C CYS A 122 -14.59 -5.74 14.16
N VAL A 123 -13.40 -6.34 14.15
CA VAL A 123 -12.97 -7.32 13.14
C VAL A 123 -13.88 -8.54 13.13
N LYS A 124 -14.26 -9.05 14.30
CA LYS A 124 -15.22 -10.17 14.39
C LYS A 124 -16.54 -9.81 13.72
N GLY A 125 -17.07 -8.61 13.98
CA GLY A 125 -18.27 -8.12 13.31
C GLY A 125 -18.14 -7.99 11.80
N LEU A 126 -16.99 -7.53 11.30
CA LEU A 126 -16.69 -7.48 9.86
C LEU A 126 -16.67 -8.88 9.24
N LYS A 127 -16.09 -9.86 9.91
CA LYS A 127 -16.10 -11.27 9.46
C LYS A 127 -17.52 -11.83 9.34
N GLU A 128 -18.38 -11.52 10.28
CA GLU A 128 -19.79 -11.95 10.23
C GLU A 128 -20.53 -11.38 9.02
N LEU A 129 -20.21 -10.15 8.60
CA LEU A 129 -20.78 -9.56 7.40
C LEU A 129 -20.37 -10.29 6.10
N LEU A 130 -19.26 -11.04 6.10
CA LEU A 130 -18.82 -11.81 4.94
C LEU A 130 -19.67 -13.08 4.72
N VAL A 131 -20.31 -13.59 5.75
CA VAL A 131 -21.04 -14.86 5.73
C VAL A 131 -22.56 -14.71 5.85
N HIS A 132 -23.04 -13.55 6.27
CA HIS A 132 -24.47 -13.26 6.44
C HIS A 132 -24.93 -12.17 5.48
N GLU A 133 -26.13 -12.34 4.94
CA GLU A 133 -26.77 -11.27 4.18
C GLU A 133 -27.09 -10.08 5.11
N HIS A 134 -26.85 -8.88 4.63
CA HIS A 134 -27.04 -7.67 5.39
C HIS A 134 -27.30 -6.45 4.50
N PRO A 135 -27.97 -5.41 5.00
CA PRO A 135 -28.04 -4.14 4.30
C PRO A 135 -26.63 -3.55 4.10
N PRO A 136 -26.31 -2.98 2.93
CA PRO A 136 -24.98 -2.40 2.65
C PRO A 136 -24.52 -1.36 3.67
N MET A 137 -25.47 -0.66 4.28
CA MET A 137 -25.18 0.34 5.31
C MET A 137 -24.48 -0.24 6.54
N LEU A 138 -24.74 -1.50 6.89
CA LEU A 138 -24.06 -2.14 8.05
C LEU A 138 -22.57 -2.28 7.84
N ALA A 139 -22.13 -2.60 6.59
CA ALA A 139 -20.71 -2.62 6.27
C ALA A 139 -20.07 -1.24 6.42
N CYS A 140 -20.74 -0.19 5.93
CA CYS A 140 -20.28 1.20 6.09
C CYS A 140 -20.12 1.58 7.56
N LEU A 141 -21.11 1.27 8.40
CA LEU A 141 -21.07 1.57 9.83
C LEU A 141 -19.96 0.82 10.56
N LYS A 142 -19.71 -0.44 10.20
CA LYS A 142 -18.60 -1.22 10.75
C LYS A 142 -17.23 -0.66 10.34
N ILE A 143 -17.08 -0.21 9.11
CA ILE A 143 -15.85 0.42 8.65
C ILE A 143 -15.65 1.78 9.34
N GLU A 144 -16.70 2.55 9.56
CA GLU A 144 -16.62 3.81 10.30
C GLU A 144 -16.26 3.56 11.78
N GLU A 145 -16.78 2.51 12.41
CA GLU A 145 -16.36 2.07 13.75
C GLU A 145 -14.85 1.78 13.78
N LEU A 146 -14.36 1.03 12.79
CA LEU A 146 -12.94 0.70 12.67
C LEU A 146 -12.07 1.98 12.54
N LEU A 147 -12.45 2.91 11.68
CA LEU A 147 -11.75 4.17 11.48
C LEU A 147 -11.78 5.04 12.75
N MET A 148 -12.88 5.04 13.47
CA MET A 148 -13.00 5.76 14.74
C MET A 148 -12.05 5.18 15.80
N LEU A 149 -11.99 3.86 15.92
CA LEU A 149 -11.05 3.18 16.82
C LEU A 149 -9.59 3.48 16.43
N PHE A 150 -9.27 3.57 15.14
CA PHE A 150 -7.96 3.98 14.68
C PHE A 150 -7.64 5.44 15.04
N ALA A 151 -8.59 6.34 14.82
CA ALA A 151 -8.39 7.78 15.05
C ALA A 151 -8.06 8.10 16.51
N PHE A 152 -8.64 7.38 17.45
CA PHE A 152 -8.42 7.55 18.90
C PHE A 152 -7.39 6.57 19.49
N SER A 153 -6.68 5.83 18.66
CA SER A 153 -5.52 5.02 19.05
C SER A 153 -4.26 5.88 19.14
N PRO A 154 -3.15 5.34 19.68
CA PRO A 154 -1.86 6.05 19.68
C PRO A 154 -1.38 6.49 18.29
N GLN A 155 -1.76 5.78 17.21
CA GLN A 155 -1.45 6.11 15.83
C GLN A 155 -2.50 7.02 15.16
N GLY A 156 -3.52 7.41 15.89
CA GLY A 156 -4.59 8.29 15.39
C GLY A 156 -4.11 9.60 14.78
N PRO A 157 -3.13 10.31 15.36
CA PRO A 157 -2.56 11.53 14.76
C PRO A 157 -2.02 11.32 13.35
N LEU A 158 -1.33 10.22 13.08
CA LEU A 158 -0.84 9.87 11.74
C LEU A 158 -1.99 9.61 10.76
N LEU A 159 -3.00 8.84 11.18
CA LEU A 159 -4.20 8.61 10.37
C LEU A 159 -4.90 9.92 10.02
N MET A 160 -5.08 10.80 11.00
CA MET A 160 -5.73 12.09 10.75
C MET A 160 -4.95 12.97 9.77
N SER A 161 -3.61 12.88 9.77
CA SER A 161 -2.78 13.56 8.77
C SER A 161 -3.08 13.06 7.36
N VAL A 162 -3.26 11.74 7.17
CA VAL A 162 -3.69 11.17 5.88
C VAL A 162 -5.05 11.71 5.47
N LEU A 163 -6.02 11.68 6.37
CA LEU A 163 -7.39 12.09 6.07
C LEU A 163 -7.49 13.57 5.70
N ARG A 164 -6.68 14.42 6.33
CA ARG A 164 -6.59 15.85 5.97
C ARG A 164 -5.96 16.07 4.60
N GLN A 165 -4.95 15.29 4.23
CA GLN A 165 -4.32 15.36 2.90
C GLN A 165 -5.29 14.98 1.77
N LEU A 166 -6.21 14.06 2.00
CA LEU A 166 -7.22 13.65 1.00
C LEU A 166 -8.17 14.79 0.60
N SER A 167 -8.29 15.82 1.39
CA SER A 167 -9.06 17.03 1.07
C SER A 167 -8.27 18.02 0.19
N ASN A 168 -6.98 17.76 -0.06
CA ASN A 168 -6.12 18.63 -0.85
C ASN A 168 -6.06 18.15 -2.31
N ARG A 169 -6.62 18.94 -3.23
CA ARG A 169 -6.62 18.64 -4.67
C ARG A 169 -5.23 18.41 -5.26
N HIS A 170 -4.21 19.13 -4.77
CA HIS A 170 -2.85 18.98 -5.27
C HIS A 170 -2.25 17.62 -4.90
N VAL A 171 -2.54 17.12 -3.71
CA VAL A 171 -2.09 15.81 -3.24
C VAL A 171 -2.68 14.71 -4.11
N GLU A 172 -4.00 14.70 -4.30
CA GLU A 172 -4.67 13.71 -5.13
C GLU A 172 -4.16 13.76 -6.58
N ARG A 173 -4.04 14.96 -7.14
CA ARG A 173 -3.52 15.16 -8.49
C ARG A 173 -2.09 14.63 -8.64
N LEU A 174 -1.21 14.86 -7.63
CA LEU A 174 0.15 14.33 -7.65
C LEU A 174 0.16 12.81 -7.61
N GLN A 175 -0.63 12.20 -6.76
CA GLN A 175 -0.69 10.75 -6.64
C GLN A 175 -1.15 10.10 -7.96
N LEU A 176 -2.21 10.60 -8.57
CA LEU A 176 -2.68 10.12 -9.88
C LEU A 176 -1.66 10.33 -11.00
N PHE A 177 -1.00 11.48 -11.00
CA PHE A 177 0.04 11.80 -11.97
C PHE A 177 1.23 10.85 -11.86
N MET A 178 1.73 10.60 -10.64
CA MET A 178 2.86 9.70 -10.43
C MET A 178 2.52 8.25 -10.79
N GLU A 179 1.34 7.77 -10.45
CA GLU A 179 0.90 6.42 -10.84
C GLU A 179 0.87 6.23 -12.36
N LYS A 180 0.49 7.26 -13.09
CA LYS A 180 0.42 7.22 -14.56
C LYS A 180 1.79 7.30 -15.22
N HIS A 181 2.75 8.02 -14.62
CA HIS A 181 3.96 8.46 -15.33
C HIS A 181 5.28 7.90 -14.78
N TYR A 182 5.30 7.20 -13.65
CA TYR A 182 6.56 6.79 -13.01
C TYR A 182 7.45 5.87 -13.88
N LEU A 183 6.88 5.18 -14.87
CA LEU A 183 7.64 4.36 -15.82
C LEU A 183 8.19 5.16 -17.02
N ASN A 184 7.79 6.41 -17.20
CA ASN A 184 8.29 7.25 -18.27
C ASN A 184 9.79 7.55 -18.07
N GLU A 185 10.56 7.53 -19.16
CA GLU A 185 11.98 7.87 -19.16
C GLU A 185 12.21 9.38 -19.02
N TRP A 186 11.64 9.96 -17.98
CA TRP A 186 11.72 11.39 -17.70
C TRP A 186 12.77 11.69 -16.64
N LYS A 187 13.42 12.83 -16.80
CA LYS A 187 14.20 13.45 -15.72
C LYS A 187 13.24 14.06 -14.70
N LEU A 188 13.73 14.31 -13.49
CA LEU A 188 12.90 14.91 -12.45
C LEU A 188 12.34 16.29 -12.83
N SER A 189 13.12 17.06 -13.63
CA SER A 189 12.66 18.32 -14.19
C SER A 189 11.50 18.15 -15.18
N ASP A 190 11.44 17.02 -15.89
CA ASP A 190 10.33 16.73 -16.80
C ASP A 190 9.06 16.40 -15.99
N PHE A 191 9.19 15.60 -14.92
CA PHE A 191 8.06 15.33 -14.04
C PHE A 191 7.47 16.59 -13.44
N SER A 192 8.30 17.50 -12.93
CA SER A 192 7.82 18.76 -12.36
C SER A 192 7.15 19.65 -13.40
N ARG A 193 7.73 19.76 -14.59
CA ARG A 193 7.18 20.55 -15.69
C ARG A 193 5.84 19.99 -16.17
N GLU A 194 5.74 18.69 -16.41
CA GLU A 194 4.51 18.04 -16.86
C GLU A 194 3.41 18.09 -15.79
N PHE A 195 3.79 18.08 -14.52
CA PHE A 195 2.87 18.28 -13.42
C PHE A 195 2.41 19.75 -13.29
N GLY A 196 3.15 20.68 -13.86
CA GLY A 196 2.84 22.12 -13.86
C GLY A 196 3.36 22.86 -12.63
N MET A 197 4.46 22.40 -12.03
CA MET A 197 5.14 23.06 -10.91
C MET A 197 6.62 23.26 -11.19
N GLY A 198 7.22 24.25 -10.52
CA GLY A 198 8.67 24.36 -10.44
C GLY A 198 9.28 23.20 -9.67
N LEU A 199 10.53 22.87 -9.98
CA LEU A 199 11.21 21.69 -9.43
C LEU A 199 11.27 21.69 -7.89
N THR A 200 11.56 22.83 -7.29
CA THR A 200 11.65 22.97 -5.82
C THR A 200 10.28 22.70 -5.17
N THR A 201 9.24 23.40 -5.64
CA THR A 201 7.87 23.22 -5.15
C THR A 201 7.37 21.78 -5.35
N PHE A 202 7.70 21.17 -6.48
CA PHE A 202 7.37 19.77 -6.76
C PHE A 202 8.03 18.83 -5.74
N LYS A 203 9.32 19.02 -5.44
CA LYS A 203 10.03 18.22 -4.44
C LYS A 203 9.45 18.38 -3.03
N GLU A 204 9.09 19.62 -2.66
CA GLU A 204 8.46 19.90 -1.36
C GLU A 204 7.09 19.23 -1.24
N LEU A 205 6.24 19.40 -2.25
CA LEU A 205 4.94 18.72 -2.30
C LEU A 205 5.11 17.20 -2.25
N PHE A 206 6.03 16.67 -3.04
CA PHE A 206 6.31 15.23 -3.10
C PHE A 206 6.76 14.69 -1.73
N GLY A 207 7.70 15.39 -1.08
CA GLY A 207 8.19 15.04 0.26
C GLY A 207 7.09 15.06 1.30
N SER A 208 6.18 16.05 1.23
CA SER A 208 5.04 16.13 2.16
C SER A 208 4.02 15.02 1.97
N VAL A 209 3.84 14.53 0.72
CA VAL A 209 2.87 13.49 0.38
C VAL A 209 3.42 12.10 0.64
N TYR A 210 4.66 11.84 0.21
CA TYR A 210 5.26 10.49 0.22
C TYR A 210 6.29 10.26 1.32
N GLY A 211 6.76 11.31 1.98
CA GLY A 211 7.79 11.22 3.03
C GLY A 211 9.20 10.89 2.53
N VAL A 212 9.39 10.75 1.21
CA VAL A 212 10.65 10.39 0.56
C VAL A 212 10.90 11.27 -0.65
N SER A 213 12.14 11.26 -1.15
CA SER A 213 12.45 12.01 -2.38
C SER A 213 11.80 11.38 -3.61
N PRO A 214 11.49 12.18 -4.64
CA PRO A 214 10.96 11.66 -5.91
C PRO A 214 11.83 10.57 -6.52
N ARG A 215 13.15 10.74 -6.51
CA ARG A 215 14.09 9.74 -7.05
C ARG A 215 14.03 8.41 -6.33
N ALA A 216 14.02 8.43 -5.01
CA ALA A 216 13.94 7.22 -4.20
C ALA A 216 12.62 6.48 -4.45
N TRP A 217 11.52 7.20 -4.49
CA TRP A 217 10.20 6.65 -4.76
C TRP A 217 10.10 6.02 -6.17
N ILE A 218 10.54 6.75 -7.20
CA ILE A 218 10.52 6.26 -8.58
C ILE A 218 11.41 5.02 -8.75
N SER A 219 12.62 5.05 -8.18
CA SER A 219 13.55 3.91 -8.27
C SER A 219 12.97 2.65 -7.64
N GLU A 220 12.39 2.77 -6.45
CA GLU A 220 11.76 1.64 -5.76
C GLU A 220 10.55 1.10 -6.53
N ARG A 221 9.69 1.99 -7.04
CA ARG A 221 8.54 1.60 -7.85
C ARG A 221 8.95 0.83 -9.11
N ARG A 222 9.96 1.31 -9.81
CA ARG A 222 10.48 0.65 -11.02
C ARG A 222 11.09 -0.72 -10.72
N ILE A 223 11.86 -0.83 -9.63
CA ILE A 223 12.48 -2.11 -9.29
C ILE A 223 11.45 -3.16 -8.85
N LEU A 224 10.40 -2.76 -8.13
CA LEU A 224 9.32 -3.64 -7.75
C LEU A 224 8.47 -4.09 -8.95
N TYR A 225 8.20 -3.18 -9.87
CA TYR A 225 7.52 -3.51 -11.13
C TYR A 225 8.35 -4.49 -11.98
N ALA A 226 9.66 -4.24 -12.09
CA ALA A 226 10.56 -5.16 -12.78
C ALA A 226 10.60 -6.54 -12.13
N HIS A 227 10.59 -6.60 -10.80
CA HIS A 227 10.54 -7.85 -10.07
C HIS A 227 9.26 -8.64 -10.36
N GLN A 228 8.14 -7.97 -10.41
CA GLN A 228 6.86 -8.58 -10.79
C GLN A 228 6.92 -9.17 -12.21
N LEU A 229 7.43 -8.41 -13.18
CA LEU A 229 7.60 -8.90 -14.55
C LEU A 229 8.53 -10.12 -14.61
N LEU A 230 9.60 -10.10 -13.82
CA LEU A 230 10.57 -11.17 -13.74
C LEU A 230 9.95 -12.49 -13.28
N LEU A 231 9.08 -12.43 -12.28
CA LEU A 231 8.43 -13.62 -11.70
C LEU A 231 7.22 -14.11 -12.51
N ASN A 232 6.52 -13.21 -13.19
CA ASN A 232 5.21 -13.49 -13.79
C ASN A 232 5.20 -13.46 -15.32
N SER A 233 6.36 -13.26 -15.96
CA SER A 233 6.46 -13.26 -17.43
C SER A 233 7.73 -13.96 -17.90
N ASP A 234 7.76 -14.30 -19.19
CA ASP A 234 8.93 -14.87 -19.88
C ASP A 234 9.77 -13.81 -20.59
N MET A 235 9.54 -12.53 -20.30
CA MET A 235 10.28 -11.42 -20.88
C MET A 235 11.78 -11.56 -20.61
N SER A 236 12.61 -11.17 -21.58
CA SER A 236 14.06 -11.10 -21.38
C SER A 236 14.43 -10.07 -20.30
N ILE A 237 15.59 -10.25 -19.68
CA ILE A 237 16.08 -9.30 -18.65
C ILE A 237 16.26 -7.90 -19.26
N VAL A 238 16.68 -7.82 -20.53
CA VAL A 238 16.81 -6.55 -21.26
C VAL A 238 15.45 -5.88 -21.42
N ASP A 239 14.45 -6.62 -21.87
CA ASP A 239 13.09 -6.09 -22.08
C ASP A 239 12.44 -5.65 -20.79
N ILE A 240 12.63 -6.41 -19.70
CA ILE A 240 12.15 -6.02 -18.36
C ILE A 240 12.80 -4.70 -17.93
N ALA A 241 14.10 -4.56 -18.10
CA ALA A 241 14.80 -3.33 -17.74
C ALA A 241 14.21 -2.11 -18.47
N MET A 242 13.95 -2.24 -19.76
CA MET A 242 13.36 -1.18 -20.58
C MET A 242 11.92 -0.89 -20.18
N GLU A 243 11.10 -1.93 -20.05
CA GLU A 243 9.69 -1.81 -19.66
C GLU A 243 9.52 -1.15 -18.28
N ALA A 244 10.44 -1.43 -17.36
CA ALA A 244 10.46 -0.84 -16.04
C ALA A 244 11.09 0.55 -15.97
N GLY A 245 11.47 1.14 -17.12
CA GLY A 245 11.98 2.51 -17.21
C GLY A 245 13.45 2.68 -16.81
N PHE A 246 14.24 1.61 -16.81
CA PHE A 246 15.69 1.69 -16.58
C PHE A 246 16.43 2.11 -17.85
N SER A 247 17.44 2.96 -17.70
CA SER A 247 18.23 3.46 -18.81
C SER A 247 19.16 2.39 -19.44
N SER A 248 19.48 1.33 -18.69
CA SER A 248 20.31 0.22 -19.18
C SER A 248 20.06 -1.05 -18.36
N GLN A 249 20.34 -2.21 -18.99
CA GLN A 249 20.31 -3.50 -18.29
C GLN A 249 21.32 -3.55 -17.15
N SER A 250 22.50 -2.98 -17.33
CA SER A 250 23.54 -2.96 -16.28
C SER A 250 23.09 -2.21 -15.05
N TYR A 251 22.47 -1.04 -15.23
CA TYR A 251 21.92 -0.26 -14.14
C TYR A 251 20.75 -0.99 -13.44
N PHE A 252 19.89 -1.61 -14.22
CA PHE A 252 18.82 -2.46 -13.67
C PHE A 252 19.37 -3.61 -12.83
N THR A 253 20.32 -4.38 -13.38
CA THR A 253 20.91 -5.53 -12.68
C THR A 253 21.58 -5.11 -11.37
N GLN A 254 22.31 -4.00 -11.37
CA GLN A 254 22.96 -3.47 -10.19
C GLN A 254 21.94 -3.01 -9.13
N SER A 255 20.90 -2.29 -9.55
CA SER A 255 19.82 -1.82 -8.67
C SER A 255 19.03 -2.98 -8.09
N TYR A 256 18.74 -3.99 -8.91
CA TYR A 256 18.05 -5.20 -8.48
C TYR A 256 18.84 -5.98 -7.43
N ARG A 257 20.13 -6.19 -7.69
CA ARG A 257 21.02 -6.88 -6.75
C ARG A 257 21.14 -6.13 -5.42
N ARG A 258 21.20 -4.80 -5.46
CA ARG A 258 21.21 -3.98 -4.24
C ARG A 258 19.93 -4.16 -3.43
N ARG A 259 18.79 -4.25 -4.11
CA ARG A 259 17.47 -4.33 -3.45
C ARG A 259 17.15 -5.75 -2.95
N PHE A 260 17.46 -6.78 -3.73
CA PHE A 260 17.04 -8.16 -3.47
C PHE A 260 18.19 -9.11 -3.08
N GLY A 261 19.44 -8.65 -3.14
CA GLY A 261 20.62 -9.44 -2.75
C GLY A 261 21.09 -10.44 -3.80
N CYS A 262 20.39 -10.59 -4.93
CA CYS A 262 20.76 -11.47 -6.03
C CYS A 262 20.48 -10.84 -7.39
N THR A 263 21.02 -11.42 -8.45
CA THR A 263 20.77 -10.94 -9.81
C THR A 263 19.37 -11.31 -10.29
N PRO A 264 18.79 -10.56 -11.24
CA PRO A 264 17.50 -10.91 -11.84
C PRO A 264 17.44 -12.33 -12.39
N SER A 265 18.48 -12.78 -13.06
CA SER A 265 18.54 -14.13 -13.61
C SER A 265 18.51 -15.23 -12.54
N ARG A 266 19.20 -15.02 -11.44
CA ARG A 266 19.16 -15.96 -10.29
C ARG A 266 17.79 -15.98 -9.63
N SER A 267 17.19 -14.83 -9.46
CA SER A 267 15.84 -14.71 -8.91
C SER A 267 14.80 -15.48 -9.73
N ARG A 268 14.88 -15.35 -11.06
CA ARG A 268 13.99 -16.09 -11.99
C ARG A 268 14.16 -17.61 -11.92
N GLN A 269 15.37 -18.08 -11.70
CA GLN A 269 15.66 -19.52 -11.65
C GLN A 269 15.23 -20.19 -10.35
N GLY A 270 14.76 -19.44 -9.36
CA GLY A 270 14.38 -19.98 -8.03
C GLY A 270 15.56 -20.56 -7.26
N LYS A 271 16.78 -20.33 -7.71
CA LYS A 271 18.01 -20.75 -7.03
C LYS A 271 18.44 -19.67 -6.06
N ASP A 272 18.08 -19.85 -4.85
CA ASP A 272 18.34 -19.08 -3.64
C ASP A 272 17.22 -18.13 -3.25
N GLU A 273 16.70 -18.37 -2.06
CA GLU A 273 16.00 -17.36 -1.29
C GLU A 273 16.87 -16.09 -1.27
N CYS A 274 16.48 -15.09 -2.02
CA CYS A 274 17.12 -13.80 -1.94
C CYS A 274 16.90 -13.29 -0.52
N ARG A 275 17.90 -13.48 0.33
CA ARG A 275 17.87 -12.96 1.70
C ARG A 275 17.70 -11.47 1.62
N ALA A 276 16.51 -10.99 1.93
CA ALA A 276 16.33 -9.61 2.34
C ALA A 276 17.32 -9.38 3.49
N LYS A 277 18.29 -8.52 3.28
CA LYS A 277 19.15 -8.05 4.38
C LYS A 277 18.23 -7.26 5.30
N ASN A 278 17.76 -7.93 6.36
CA ASN A 278 17.35 -7.26 7.57
C ASN A 278 18.62 -6.68 8.19
N ASN A 279 18.75 -5.40 8.12
CA ASN A 279 19.44 -4.56 9.10
C ASN A 279 18.68 -3.27 9.22
#